data_628115c1ccdb1e37994d70bcfafe00af
#
_entry.id   628115c1ccdb1e37994d70bcfafe00af
#
_cell.length_a   1.000
_cell.length_b   1.000
_cell.length_c   1.000
_cell.angle_alpha   90.00
_cell.angle_beta   90.00
_cell.angle_gamma   90.00
#
_symmetry.space_group_name_H-M   'P 1'
#
loop_
_entity.id
_entity.type
_entity.pdbx_description
1 polymer ?
#
loop_
_entity_poly.entity_id
_entity_poly.type
_entity_poly.pdbx_seq_one_letter_code
_entity_poly.pdbx_strand_id
1 'polypeptide(L)' 'MKILVGYNGSEVAKAALSQAKSYAITYDAFVYVVTSFEGGKGEKIEEISAAEENLKFAQDFLERDGVQCKTEQLVRGLTP' A
#
# COMPACT_ATOMS: atom_id res chain seq x y z
N MET A 1 -2.03 -17.90 0.03
CA MET A 1 -3.00 -16.90 -0.46
C MET A 1 -2.36 -15.52 -0.44
N LYS A 2 -2.63 -14.74 -1.45
CA LYS A 2 -2.14 -13.37 -1.55
C LYS A 2 -3.30 -12.40 -1.58
N ILE A 3 -3.15 -11.30 -0.88
CA ILE A 3 -4.16 -10.24 -0.85
C ILE A 3 -3.51 -8.98 -1.40
N LEU A 4 -4.11 -8.39 -2.42
CA LEU A 4 -3.61 -7.15 -3.01
C LEU A 4 -4.42 -5.98 -2.48
N VAL A 5 -3.73 -4.97 -1.95
CA VAL A 5 -4.39 -3.79 -1.39
C VAL A 5 -3.81 -2.55 -2.03
N GLY A 6 -4.69 -1.71 -2.57
CA GLY A 6 -4.28 -0.38 -3.02
C GLY A 6 -4.42 0.59 -1.86
N TYR A 7 -3.36 1.29 -1.53
CA TYR A 7 -3.36 2.15 -0.37
C TYR A 7 -2.90 3.56 -0.72
N ASN A 8 -3.74 4.53 -0.44
CA ASN A 8 -3.42 5.93 -0.71
C ASN A 8 -3.55 6.83 0.51
N GLY A 9 -3.71 6.23 1.68
CA GLY A 9 -3.84 7.01 2.91
C GLY A 9 -5.22 7.52 3.21
N SER A 10 -6.19 7.27 2.34
CA SER A 10 -7.56 7.72 2.59
C SER A 10 -8.23 6.84 3.66
N GLU A 11 -9.34 7.33 4.18
CA GLU A 11 -10.09 6.57 5.17
C GLU A 11 -10.59 5.24 4.61
N VAL A 12 -11.03 5.26 3.36
CA VAL A 12 -11.49 4.04 2.71
C VAL A 12 -10.34 3.05 2.57
N ALA A 13 -9.18 3.56 2.19
CA ALA A 13 -8.00 2.70 2.03
C ALA A 13 -7.56 2.12 3.38
N LYS A 14 -7.65 2.91 4.44
CA LYS A 14 -7.31 2.42 5.78
C LYS A 14 -8.25 1.31 6.21
N ALA A 15 -9.53 1.43 5.91
CA ALA A 15 -10.49 0.39 6.21
C ALA A 15 -10.17 -0.88 5.44
N ALA A 16 -9.83 -0.74 4.17
CA ALA A 16 -9.46 -1.89 3.34
C ALA A 16 -8.20 -2.56 3.88
N LEU A 17 -7.23 -1.77 4.29
CA LEU A 17 -5.99 -2.30 4.84
C LEU A 17 -6.27 -3.08 6.13
N SER A 18 -7.15 -2.56 6.97
CA SER A 18 -7.52 -3.23 8.22
C SER A 18 -8.20 -4.56 7.94
N GLN A 19 -9.08 -4.60 6.94
CA GLN A 19 -9.74 -5.85 6.57
C GLN A 19 -8.73 -6.85 6.01
N ALA A 20 -7.81 -6.38 5.19
CA ALA A 20 -6.78 -7.25 4.63
C ALA A 20 -5.94 -7.87 5.74
N LYS A 21 -5.62 -7.08 6.76
CA LYS A 21 -4.86 -7.57 7.90
C LYS A 21 -5.62 -8.68 8.62
N SER A 22 -6.91 -8.47 8.85
CA SER A 22 -7.76 -9.47 9.49
C SER A 22 -7.75 -10.78 8.70
N TYR A 23 -7.93 -10.67 7.40
CA TYR A 23 -7.91 -11.85 6.54
C TYR A 23 -6.57 -12.55 6.58
N ALA A 24 -5.49 -11.76 6.55
CA ALA A 24 -4.15 -12.34 6.55
C ALA A 24 -3.90 -13.12 7.83
N ILE A 25 -4.35 -12.61 8.96
CA ILE A 25 -4.19 -13.29 10.22
C ILE A 25 -5.00 -14.58 10.25
N THR A 26 -6.24 -14.50 9.79
CA THR A 26 -7.16 -15.63 9.83
C THR A 26 -6.71 -16.76 8.91
N TYR A 27 -6.23 -16.41 7.71
CA TYR A 27 -5.91 -17.39 6.68
C TYR A 27 -4.44 -17.53 6.40
N ASP A 28 -3.60 -16.89 7.20
CA ASP A 28 -2.15 -16.93 7.01
C ASP A 28 -1.78 -16.49 5.60
N ALA A 29 -2.31 -15.35 5.19
CA ALA A 29 -2.13 -14.85 3.84
C ALA A 29 -1.02 -13.80 3.80
N PHE A 30 -0.47 -13.63 2.60
CA PHE A 30 0.53 -12.60 2.34
C PHE A 30 -0.18 -11.37 1.79
N VAL A 31 0.15 -10.20 2.31
CA VAL A 31 -0.48 -8.96 1.87
C VAL A 31 0.49 -8.17 1.01
N TYR A 32 0.05 -7.81 -0.17
CA TYR A 32 0.83 -7.02 -1.11
C TYR A 32 0.19 -5.64 -1.19
N VAL A 33 0.89 -4.64 -0.70
CA VAL A 33 0.37 -3.27 -0.64
C VAL A 33 0.99 -2.46 -1.76
N VAL A 34 0.15 -1.85 -2.56
CA VAL A 34 0.64 -1.00 -3.64
C VAL A 34 0.05 0.39 -3.51
N THR A 35 0.82 1.36 -3.89
CA THR A 35 0.32 2.72 -4.07
C THR A 35 0.73 3.17 -5.44
N SER A 36 -0.10 3.97 -6.07
CA SER A 36 0.22 4.47 -7.40
C SER A 36 0.10 5.98 -7.40
N PHE A 37 0.88 6.60 -8.23
CA PHE A 37 0.77 8.03 -8.46
C PHE A 37 1.08 8.28 -9.92
N GLU A 38 0.58 9.39 -10.42
CA GLU A 38 0.84 9.73 -11.79
C GLU A 38 2.21 10.37 -11.90
N GLY A 39 3.05 9.76 -12.71
CA GLY A 39 4.35 10.32 -12.98
C GLY A 39 4.31 11.20 -14.20
N GLY A 40 5.45 11.70 -14.58
CA GLY A 40 5.57 12.53 -15.73
C GLY A 40 5.40 13.99 -15.40
N LYS A 41 4.72 14.71 -16.26
CA LYS A 41 4.65 16.13 -16.06
C LYS A 41 3.79 16.45 -14.83
N GLY A 42 4.28 17.39 -14.06
CA GLY A 42 3.53 17.85 -12.90
C GLY A 42 3.71 17.04 -11.66
N GLU A 43 4.51 15.99 -11.71
CA GLU A 43 4.73 15.23 -10.50
C GLU A 43 5.51 16.06 -9.50
N LYS A 44 5.20 15.85 -8.25
CA LYS A 44 5.81 16.62 -7.19
C LYS A 44 6.53 15.72 -6.22
N ILE A 45 7.60 16.24 -5.68
CA ILE A 45 8.36 15.51 -4.67
C ILE A 45 7.47 15.18 -3.47
N GLU A 46 6.55 16.09 -3.15
CA GLU A 46 5.64 15.87 -2.03
C GLU A 46 4.76 14.65 -2.23
N GLU A 47 4.34 14.42 -3.46
CA GLU A 47 3.50 13.25 -3.75
C GLU A 47 4.29 11.97 -3.59
N ILE A 48 5.54 11.99 -4.03
CA ILE A 48 6.40 10.82 -3.90
C ILE A 48 6.68 10.54 -2.44
N SER A 49 6.97 11.57 -1.66
CA SER A 49 7.21 11.40 -0.23
C SER A 49 5.97 10.88 0.48
N ALA A 50 4.80 11.40 0.12
CA ALA A 50 3.56 10.94 0.73
C ALA A 50 3.31 9.47 0.42
N ALA A 51 3.61 9.05 -0.81
CA ALA A 51 3.44 7.65 -1.18
C ALA A 51 4.37 6.75 -0.36
N GLU A 52 5.61 7.18 -0.16
CA GLU A 52 6.54 6.40 0.63
C GLU A 52 6.09 6.31 2.08
N GLU A 53 5.59 7.41 2.65
CA GLU A 53 5.10 7.39 4.01
C GLU A 53 3.88 6.50 4.15
N ASN A 54 2.99 6.54 3.17
CA ASN A 54 1.82 5.69 3.19
C ASN A 54 2.21 4.22 3.17
N LEU A 55 3.17 3.87 2.34
CA LEU A 55 3.62 2.48 2.26
C LEU A 55 4.29 2.05 3.56
N LYS A 56 5.08 2.94 4.15
CA LYS A 56 5.74 2.62 5.41
C LYS A 56 4.71 2.41 6.51
N PHE A 57 3.70 3.26 6.54
CA PHE A 57 2.63 3.11 7.52
C PHE A 57 1.93 1.77 7.36
N ALA A 58 1.62 1.42 6.12
CA ALA A 58 0.94 0.15 5.86
C ALA A 58 1.80 -1.03 6.27
N GLN A 59 3.09 -0.97 5.95
CA GLN A 59 4.00 -2.03 6.31
C GLN A 59 4.09 -2.19 7.82
N ASP A 60 4.30 -1.08 8.53
CA ASP A 60 4.39 -1.13 9.99
C ASP A 60 3.09 -1.66 10.60
N PHE A 61 1.97 -1.22 10.05
CA PHE A 61 0.66 -1.65 10.54
C PHE A 61 0.48 -3.16 10.44
N LEU A 62 0.91 -3.72 9.32
CA LEU A 62 0.78 -5.15 9.09
C LEU A 62 1.83 -5.96 9.87
N GLU A 63 3.05 -5.48 9.88
CA GLU A 63 4.13 -6.21 10.56
C GLU A 63 3.97 -6.21 12.07
N ARG A 64 3.26 -5.23 12.60
CA ARG A 64 3.02 -5.15 14.03
C ARG A 64 2.37 -6.41 14.57
N ASP A 65 1.53 -7.03 13.78
CA ASP A 65 0.84 -8.25 14.18
C ASP A 65 1.40 -9.49 13.48
N GLY A 66 2.60 -9.38 12.93
CA GLY A 66 3.27 -10.52 12.34
C GLY A 66 2.78 -10.91 10.96
N VAL A 67 2.06 -10.03 10.29
CA VAL A 67 1.56 -10.30 8.94
C VAL A 67 2.68 -10.07 7.94
N GLN A 68 2.92 -11.07 7.09
CA GLN A 68 3.91 -10.92 6.03
C GLN A 68 3.34 -10.03 4.94
N CYS A 69 4.14 -9.06 4.53
CA CYS A 69 3.69 -8.11 3.53
C CYS A 69 4.84 -7.58 2.70
N LYS A 70 4.48 -7.02 1.57
CA LYS A 70 5.42 -6.33 0.71
C LYS A 70 4.76 -5.08 0.19
N THR A 71 5.54 -4.03 0.04
CA THR A 71 5.02 -2.76 -0.46
C THR A 71 5.70 -2.40 -1.76
N GLU A 72 4.97 -1.70 -2.62
CA GLU A 72 5.52 -1.28 -3.90
C GLU A 72 4.82 -0.01 -4.38
N GLN A 73 5.61 0.86 -4.99
CA GLN A 73 5.08 2.04 -5.64
C GLN A 73 4.95 1.76 -7.13
N LEU A 74 3.80 2.12 -7.68
CA LEU A 74 3.55 1.99 -9.10
C LEU A 74 3.43 3.39 -9.69
N VAL A 75 4.24 3.69 -10.69
CA VAL A 75 4.19 4.97 -11.38
C VAL A 75 3.26 4.84 -12.57
N ARG A 76 2.28 5.72 -12.64
CA ARG A 76 1.31 5.72 -13.73
C ARG A 76 1.55 6.91 -14.63
N GLY A 77 1.06 6.81 -15.84
CA GLY A 77 1.20 7.89 -16.78
C GLY A 77 2.51 7.91 -17.55
N LEU A 78 3.37 6.96 -17.27
CA LEU A 78 4.65 6.85 -17.96
C LEU A 78 4.61 5.75 -19.01
N THR A 79 3.62 5.81 -19.85
CA THR A 79 3.51 4.81 -20.90
C THR A 79 4.50 5.09 -22.02
N PRO A 80 5.09 4.06 -22.53
CA PRO A 80 5.98 4.21 -23.70
C PRO A 80 5.20 4.61 -24.91
#